data_a0e5fbaa65b93da06ca4cad8551b52ed
#
_entry.id   a0e5fbaa65b93da06ca4cad8551b52ed
#
_cell.length_a   1.000
_cell.length_b   1.000
_cell.length_c   1.000
_cell.angle_alpha   90.00
_cell.angle_beta   90.00
_cell.angle_gamma   90.00
#
_symmetry.space_group_name_H-M   'P 1'
#
loop_
_entity.id
_entity.type
_entity.pdbx_description
1 polymer ?
#
loop_
_entity_poly.entity_id
_entity_poly.type
_entity_poly.pdbx_seq_one_letter_code
_entity_poly.pdbx_strand_id
1 'polypeptide(L)'
;TTTNYFGNKHIEEEAMPMKNVSEAMGLRNALLANLERALTCSTKQEQQELLNIVIVGGGATGIEVAGILSEMKKFVLPNDYPDMPSSLMHIYLIEAGPRLLAGMSEESSAHAEQFLREMGVNILLNKRVVDYRDHKVVLEDGTEIATRTFIWVSGVTGVTIGNLDASLIGRGGRIKVDSFNRVEGMNNVFAIGDQCIQLADENYPNGHPQLAQVAIQQGELLAKNLIRMEKGQEMKPFHYRNLGSMATVGRNRAVAEFSKVKMQGWFAWVMWLVVHLRSILGVRNKVIVLLNWVWNYFTYDQSMRMIVYARKAKEIRDREKVEETTHWGKELIQEPKQHSPQEIQQASEQEKK
;
A
#
# COMPACT_ATOMS: atom_id res chain seq x y z
N THR A 1 -8.19 -4.44 -1.51
CA THR A 1 -8.26 -3.12 -0.84
C THR A 1 -7.69 -2.04 -1.73
N THR A 2 -8.12 -0.80 -1.54
CA THR A 2 -7.70 0.38 -2.28
C THR A 2 -7.28 1.50 -1.33
N THR A 3 -6.72 2.58 -1.87
CA THR A 3 -6.36 3.77 -1.09
C THR A 3 -7.60 4.44 -0.53
N ASN A 4 -7.53 4.90 0.72
CA ASN A 4 -8.62 5.61 1.38
C ASN A 4 -8.36 7.13 1.31
N TYR A 5 -9.22 7.84 0.59
CA TYR A 5 -9.17 9.30 0.47
C TYR A 5 -10.15 10.01 1.42
N PHE A 6 -10.72 9.26 2.38
CA PHE A 6 -11.67 9.76 3.39
C PHE A 6 -12.87 10.54 2.82
N GLY A 7 -13.28 10.17 1.59
CA GLY A 7 -14.42 10.80 0.90
C GLY A 7 -14.14 12.13 0.20
N ASN A 8 -12.88 12.59 0.22
CA ASN A 8 -12.50 13.79 -0.52
C ASN A 8 -12.19 13.47 -1.99
N LYS A 9 -13.08 13.88 -2.88
CA LYS A 9 -12.97 13.63 -4.32
C LYS A 9 -11.82 14.38 -4.99
N HIS A 10 -11.51 15.61 -4.57
CA HIS A 10 -10.40 16.37 -5.13
C HIS A 10 -9.07 15.67 -4.82
N ILE A 11 -8.91 15.19 -3.59
CA ILE A 11 -7.72 14.40 -3.23
C ILE A 11 -7.67 13.09 -4.02
N GLU A 12 -8.80 12.41 -4.22
CA GLU A 12 -8.87 11.16 -5.00
C GLU A 12 -8.48 11.36 -6.47
N GLU A 13 -8.87 12.49 -7.07
CA GLU A 13 -8.59 12.80 -8.47
C GLU A 13 -7.13 13.24 -8.72
N GLU A 14 -6.55 13.98 -7.79
CA GLU A 14 -5.28 14.67 -7.99
C GLU A 14 -4.10 14.01 -7.27
N ALA A 15 -4.33 13.29 -6.18
CA ALA A 15 -3.25 12.68 -5.41
C ALA A 15 -2.65 11.46 -6.12
N MET A 16 -1.37 11.25 -5.88
CA MET A 16 -0.62 10.09 -6.36
C MET A 16 -0.58 9.01 -5.27
N PRO A 17 -1.39 7.95 -5.37
CA PRO A 17 -1.30 6.82 -4.44
C PRO A 17 -0.05 5.99 -4.73
N MET A 18 0.36 5.15 -3.76
CA MET A 18 1.48 4.22 -3.92
C MET A 18 1.16 2.87 -3.26
N LYS A 19 0.18 2.17 -3.81
CA LYS A 19 -0.24 0.84 -3.34
C LYS A 19 0.22 -0.30 -4.24
N ASN A 20 0.46 -0.03 -5.51
CA ASN A 20 0.85 -1.02 -6.50
C ASN A 20 2.01 -0.53 -7.39
N VAL A 21 2.58 -1.46 -8.19
CA VAL A 21 3.74 -1.16 -9.05
C VAL A 21 3.42 -0.10 -10.11
N SER A 22 2.22 -0.12 -10.67
CA SER A 22 1.81 0.86 -11.70
C SER A 22 1.74 2.27 -11.12
N GLU A 23 1.24 2.42 -9.90
CA GLU A 23 1.20 3.71 -9.18
C GLU A 23 2.62 4.20 -8.84
N ALA A 24 3.50 3.30 -8.36
CA ALA A 24 4.90 3.62 -8.11
C ALA A 24 5.63 4.08 -9.38
N MET A 25 5.38 3.43 -10.52
CA MET A 25 5.91 3.84 -11.83
C MET A 25 5.35 5.19 -12.28
N GLY A 26 4.07 5.44 -12.06
CA GLY A 26 3.42 6.73 -12.33
C GLY A 26 4.03 7.86 -11.50
N LEU A 27 4.21 7.64 -10.20
CA LEU A 27 4.87 8.58 -9.29
C LEU A 27 6.31 8.89 -9.74
N ARG A 28 7.10 7.86 -10.05
CA ARG A 28 8.47 8.03 -10.56
C ARG A 28 8.49 8.89 -11.82
N ASN A 29 7.63 8.61 -12.79
CA ASN A 29 7.55 9.36 -14.03
C ASN A 29 7.13 10.82 -13.81
N ALA A 30 6.17 11.07 -12.93
CA ALA A 30 5.74 12.42 -12.55
C ALA A 30 6.86 13.21 -11.88
N LEU A 31 7.61 12.59 -10.96
CA LEU A 31 8.79 13.19 -10.34
C LEU A 31 9.83 13.61 -11.36
N LEU A 32 10.21 12.71 -12.28
CA LEU A 32 11.18 13.01 -13.34
C LEU A 32 10.68 14.13 -14.25
N ALA A 33 9.41 14.08 -14.68
CA ALA A 33 8.82 15.14 -15.51
C ALA A 33 8.81 16.50 -14.80
N ASN A 34 8.54 16.54 -13.50
CA ASN A 34 8.58 17.77 -12.71
C ASN A 34 10.03 18.31 -12.57
N LEU A 35 11.03 17.44 -12.41
CA LEU A 35 12.44 17.85 -12.38
C LEU A 35 12.88 18.46 -13.73
N GLU A 36 12.56 17.82 -14.86
CA GLU A 36 12.85 18.35 -16.19
C GLU A 36 12.16 19.71 -16.43
N ARG A 37 10.90 19.85 -16.03
CA ARG A 37 10.16 21.12 -16.14
C ARG A 37 10.75 22.21 -15.23
N ALA A 38 11.22 21.87 -14.04
CA ALA A 38 11.81 22.82 -13.10
C ALA A 38 13.10 23.51 -13.66
N LEU A 39 13.79 22.86 -14.60
CA LEU A 39 14.95 23.46 -15.29
C LEU A 39 14.55 24.52 -16.34
N THR A 40 13.34 24.42 -16.88
CA THR A 40 12.91 25.24 -18.03
C THR A 40 11.76 26.20 -17.70
N CYS A 41 11.22 26.16 -16.47
CA CYS A 41 10.13 27.04 -16.07
C CYS A 41 10.57 28.51 -15.97
N SER A 42 9.61 29.42 -16.22
CA SER A 42 9.89 30.85 -16.35
C SER A 42 9.89 31.59 -15.01
N THR A 43 9.30 31.03 -13.97
CA THR A 43 9.15 31.71 -12.68
C THR A 43 9.69 30.87 -11.52
N LYS A 44 10.26 31.55 -10.52
CA LYS A 44 10.71 30.89 -9.27
C LYS A 44 9.56 30.23 -8.51
N GLN A 45 8.36 30.78 -8.59
CA GLN A 45 7.19 30.21 -7.94
C GLN A 45 6.84 28.86 -8.56
N GLU A 46 6.73 28.78 -9.89
CA GLU A 46 6.47 27.51 -10.57
C GLU A 46 7.59 26.49 -10.32
N GLN A 47 8.86 26.94 -10.31
CA GLN A 47 9.98 26.09 -9.98
C GLN A 47 9.83 25.47 -8.58
N GLN A 48 9.45 26.28 -7.60
CA GLN A 48 9.23 25.79 -6.23
C GLN A 48 8.06 24.81 -6.14
N GLU A 49 6.95 25.06 -6.86
CA GLU A 49 5.81 24.14 -6.93
C GLU A 49 6.20 22.77 -7.51
N LEU A 50 7.07 22.76 -8.53
CA LEU A 50 7.57 21.55 -9.16
C LEU A 50 8.55 20.77 -8.29
N LEU A 51 9.34 21.46 -7.45
CA LEU A 51 10.37 20.86 -6.59
C LEU A 51 9.90 20.56 -5.16
N ASN A 52 8.77 21.07 -4.75
CA ASN A 52 8.14 20.65 -3.49
C ASN A 52 7.45 19.30 -3.66
N ILE A 53 7.71 18.39 -2.73
CA ILE A 53 7.06 17.08 -2.66
C ILE A 53 6.33 16.99 -1.33
N VAL A 54 5.05 16.71 -1.38
CA VAL A 54 4.21 16.53 -0.18
C VAL A 54 3.75 15.09 -0.09
N ILE A 55 4.08 14.45 1.03
CA ILE A 55 3.70 13.07 1.36
C ILE A 55 2.72 13.12 2.53
N VAL A 56 1.56 12.48 2.39
CA VAL A 56 0.53 12.41 3.45
C VAL A 56 0.40 11.00 3.97
N GLY A 57 0.66 10.84 5.26
CA GLY A 57 0.61 9.59 6.00
C GLY A 57 1.97 9.20 6.60
N GLY A 58 2.08 9.27 7.92
CA GLY A 58 3.29 8.94 8.70
C GLY A 58 3.45 7.46 9.05
N GLY A 59 2.80 6.57 8.31
CA GLY A 59 3.00 5.12 8.40
C GLY A 59 4.29 4.66 7.73
N ALA A 60 4.56 3.34 7.71
CA ALA A 60 5.77 2.76 7.14
C ALA A 60 6.00 3.22 5.69
N THR A 61 4.97 3.16 4.84
CA THR A 61 5.10 3.58 3.43
C THR A 61 5.51 5.04 3.28
N GLY A 62 4.89 5.96 4.04
CA GLY A 62 5.23 7.38 3.96
C GLY A 62 6.67 7.68 4.39
N ILE A 63 7.13 7.00 5.43
CA ILE A 63 8.51 7.10 5.93
C ILE A 63 9.51 6.57 4.92
N GLU A 64 9.24 5.39 4.33
CA GLU A 64 10.09 4.78 3.30
C GLU A 64 10.17 5.66 2.05
N VAL A 65 9.05 6.21 1.58
CA VAL A 65 9.02 7.15 0.45
C VAL A 65 9.80 8.42 0.76
N ALA A 66 9.58 9.02 1.94
CA ALA A 66 10.31 10.23 2.36
C ALA A 66 11.82 9.99 2.43
N GLY A 67 12.23 8.83 2.94
CA GLY A 67 13.63 8.42 2.99
C GLY A 67 14.25 8.25 1.59
N ILE A 68 13.59 7.51 0.69
CA ILE A 68 14.05 7.31 -0.69
C ILE A 68 14.17 8.65 -1.43
N LEU A 69 13.19 9.53 -1.31
CA LEU A 69 13.22 10.85 -1.96
C LEU A 69 14.34 11.75 -1.40
N SER A 70 14.63 11.64 -0.11
CA SER A 70 15.75 12.36 0.51
C SER A 70 17.11 11.83 0.01
N GLU A 71 17.24 10.52 -0.18
CA GLU A 71 18.43 9.94 -0.79
C GLU A 71 18.56 10.34 -2.25
N MET A 72 17.48 10.35 -3.03
CA MET A 72 17.46 10.86 -4.39
C MET A 72 17.93 12.32 -4.45
N LYS A 73 17.39 13.18 -3.58
CA LYS A 73 17.82 14.59 -3.45
C LYS A 73 19.33 14.71 -3.19
N LYS A 74 19.87 13.85 -2.34
CA LYS A 74 21.27 13.94 -1.90
C LYS A 74 22.26 13.34 -2.90
N PHE A 75 21.93 12.19 -3.52
CA PHE A 75 22.88 11.39 -4.26
C PHE A 75 22.61 11.34 -5.76
N VAL A 76 21.35 11.46 -6.20
CA VAL A 76 20.98 11.36 -7.61
C VAL A 76 20.89 12.73 -8.24
N LEU A 77 20.20 13.66 -7.60
CA LEU A 77 19.94 14.98 -8.14
C LEU A 77 21.22 15.75 -8.55
N PRO A 78 22.28 15.80 -7.72
CA PRO A 78 23.51 16.53 -8.08
C PRO A 78 24.23 15.94 -9.30
N ASN A 79 24.08 14.64 -9.56
CA ASN A 79 24.72 13.95 -10.68
C ASN A 79 23.90 14.06 -11.97
N ASP A 80 22.58 13.89 -11.85
CA ASP A 80 21.67 13.84 -13.00
C ASP A 80 21.18 15.24 -13.43
N TYR A 81 21.15 16.20 -12.49
CA TYR A 81 20.65 17.57 -12.67
C TYR A 81 21.64 18.59 -12.06
N PRO A 82 22.89 18.70 -12.58
CA PRO A 82 23.93 19.54 -11.98
C PRO A 82 23.58 21.04 -11.98
N ASP A 83 22.75 21.48 -12.92
CA ASP A 83 22.31 22.87 -13.02
C ASP A 83 21.19 23.24 -12.03
N MET A 84 20.64 22.25 -11.30
CA MET A 84 19.58 22.47 -10.32
C MET A 84 20.09 22.26 -8.90
N PRO A 85 20.20 23.34 -8.09
CA PRO A 85 20.59 23.20 -6.70
C PRO A 85 19.62 22.28 -5.93
N SER A 86 20.15 21.19 -5.38
CA SER A 86 19.33 20.24 -4.61
C SER A 86 18.66 20.87 -3.38
N SER A 87 19.18 21.99 -2.90
CA SER A 87 18.59 22.77 -1.80
C SER A 87 17.19 23.32 -2.11
N LEU A 88 16.84 23.51 -3.40
CA LEU A 88 15.52 23.97 -3.83
C LEU A 88 14.44 22.90 -3.69
N MET A 89 14.79 21.62 -3.63
CA MET A 89 13.84 20.55 -3.43
C MET A 89 13.49 20.40 -1.96
N HIS A 90 12.21 20.56 -1.62
CA HIS A 90 11.70 20.37 -0.25
C HIS A 90 10.78 19.17 -0.20
N ILE A 91 11.00 18.31 0.80
CA ILE A 91 10.18 17.13 1.06
C ILE A 91 9.43 17.37 2.37
N TYR A 92 8.10 17.29 2.30
CA TYR A 92 7.20 17.42 3.44
C TYR A 92 6.54 16.07 3.72
N LEU A 93 6.57 15.62 4.96
CA LEU A 93 5.82 14.47 5.45
C LEU A 93 4.79 14.97 6.46
N ILE A 94 3.51 14.83 6.13
CA ILE A 94 2.39 15.31 6.92
C ILE A 94 1.68 14.12 7.56
N GLU A 95 1.50 14.20 8.88
CA GLU A 95 0.81 13.19 9.67
C GLU A 95 -0.24 13.84 10.57
N ALA A 96 -1.47 13.35 10.51
CA ALA A 96 -2.58 13.83 11.31
C ALA A 96 -2.43 13.50 12.79
N GLY A 97 -1.72 12.43 13.10
CA GLY A 97 -1.43 12.00 14.47
C GLY A 97 -0.25 12.74 15.11
N PRO A 98 -0.05 12.50 16.41
CA PRO A 98 1.01 13.17 17.18
C PRO A 98 2.41 12.59 16.93
N ARG A 99 2.53 11.47 16.21
CA ARG A 99 3.81 10.81 15.94
C ARG A 99 3.77 9.96 14.68
N LEU A 100 4.92 9.75 14.10
CA LEU A 100 5.10 8.78 13.00
C LEU A 100 4.97 7.34 13.53
N LEU A 101 4.72 6.37 12.65
CA LEU A 101 4.65 4.94 12.99
C LEU A 101 3.78 4.68 14.23
N ALA A 102 2.56 5.23 14.27
CA ALA A 102 1.67 5.13 15.43
C ALA A 102 1.43 3.68 15.93
N GLY A 103 1.62 2.68 15.08
CA GLY A 103 1.53 1.25 15.43
C GLY A 103 2.79 0.66 16.08
N MET A 104 3.89 1.42 16.20
CA MET A 104 5.13 1.03 16.87
C MET A 104 5.27 1.77 18.20
N SER A 105 6.30 1.45 18.98
CA SER A 105 6.59 2.14 20.25
C SER A 105 6.95 3.60 20.03
N GLU A 106 6.82 4.42 21.07
CA GLU A 106 7.21 5.84 21.04
C GLU A 106 8.71 6.01 20.75
N GLU A 107 9.53 5.11 21.27
CA GLU A 107 10.97 5.09 21.04
C GLU A 107 11.32 4.89 19.56
N SER A 108 10.72 3.87 18.89
CA SER A 108 10.94 3.63 17.46
C SER A 108 10.37 4.75 16.61
N SER A 109 9.25 5.33 17.02
CA SER A 109 8.65 6.51 16.38
C SER A 109 9.61 7.71 16.43
N ALA A 110 10.17 8.01 17.61
CA ALA A 110 11.12 9.10 17.81
C ALA A 110 12.40 8.92 16.97
N HIS A 111 12.94 7.72 16.92
CA HIS A 111 14.11 7.42 16.09
C HIS A 111 13.83 7.56 14.59
N ALA A 112 12.67 7.10 14.10
CA ALA A 112 12.28 7.27 12.70
C ALA A 112 12.14 8.76 12.35
N GLU A 113 11.52 9.54 13.22
CA GLU A 113 11.41 10.99 13.06
C GLU A 113 12.78 11.68 13.04
N GLN A 114 13.65 11.34 13.99
CA GLN A 114 15.01 11.87 14.05
C GLN A 114 15.76 11.59 12.74
N PHE A 115 15.75 10.34 12.24
CA PHE A 115 16.43 9.98 11.01
C PHE A 115 15.93 10.78 9.80
N LEU A 116 14.62 10.95 9.66
CA LEU A 116 14.05 11.75 8.56
C LEU A 116 14.42 13.22 8.65
N ARG A 117 14.40 13.82 9.87
CA ARG A 117 14.84 15.21 10.07
C ARG A 117 16.31 15.41 9.74
N GLU A 118 17.19 14.48 10.13
CA GLU A 118 18.61 14.47 9.74
C GLU A 118 18.81 14.35 8.23
N MET A 119 17.87 13.69 7.52
CA MET A 119 17.86 13.59 6.07
C MET A 119 17.24 14.81 5.38
N GLY A 120 16.79 15.81 6.13
CA GLY A 120 16.25 17.08 5.61
C GLY A 120 14.78 17.01 5.20
N VAL A 121 14.00 16.08 5.77
CA VAL A 121 12.54 16.02 5.61
C VAL A 121 11.87 16.99 6.57
N ASN A 122 10.94 17.80 6.07
CA ASN A 122 10.08 18.67 6.88
C ASN A 122 8.89 17.84 7.39
N ILE A 123 8.89 17.51 8.67
CA ILE A 123 7.84 16.68 9.30
C ILE A 123 6.82 17.58 10.00
N LEU A 124 5.56 17.45 9.61
CA LEU A 124 4.41 18.17 10.16
C LEU A 124 3.48 17.18 10.86
N LEU A 125 3.61 17.09 12.18
CA LEU A 125 2.74 16.26 13.04
C LEU A 125 1.53 17.06 13.53
N ASN A 126 0.45 16.35 13.90
CA ASN A 126 -0.82 16.96 14.29
C ASN A 126 -1.39 17.91 13.22
N LYS A 127 -1.13 17.58 11.94
CA LYS A 127 -1.59 18.37 10.81
C LYS A 127 -2.39 17.48 9.86
N ARG A 128 -3.65 17.85 9.66
CA ARG A 128 -4.55 17.15 8.75
C ARG A 128 -4.62 17.88 7.42
N VAL A 129 -4.44 17.14 6.32
CA VAL A 129 -4.74 17.63 4.98
C VAL A 129 -6.24 17.55 4.77
N VAL A 130 -6.85 18.64 4.36
CA VAL A 130 -8.29 18.74 4.14
C VAL A 130 -8.65 18.89 2.67
N ASP A 131 -7.74 19.40 1.82
CA ASP A 131 -8.00 19.57 0.39
C ASP A 131 -6.70 19.65 -0.41
N TYR A 132 -6.82 19.50 -1.73
CA TYR A 132 -5.79 19.84 -2.71
C TYR A 132 -6.44 20.57 -3.88
N ARG A 133 -6.04 21.80 -4.11
CA ARG A 133 -6.57 22.66 -5.17
C ARG A 133 -5.53 23.65 -5.66
N ASP A 134 -5.59 24.03 -6.92
CA ASP A 134 -4.67 24.99 -7.55
C ASP A 134 -3.19 24.68 -7.27
N HIS A 135 -2.82 23.39 -7.32
CA HIS A 135 -1.49 22.89 -6.99
C HIS A 135 -1.04 23.19 -5.57
N LYS A 136 -1.96 23.29 -4.61
CA LYS A 136 -1.67 23.51 -3.19
C LYS A 136 -2.35 22.48 -2.33
N VAL A 137 -1.57 21.85 -1.45
CA VAL A 137 -2.09 21.08 -0.33
C VAL A 137 -2.58 22.04 0.74
N VAL A 138 -3.82 21.89 1.17
CA VAL A 138 -4.46 22.72 2.20
C VAL A 138 -4.57 21.94 3.49
N LEU A 139 -4.04 22.51 4.59
CA LEU A 139 -4.13 21.92 5.92
C LEU A 139 -5.34 22.49 6.68
N GLU A 140 -5.78 21.77 7.71
CA GLU A 140 -6.93 22.13 8.55
C GLU A 140 -6.78 23.51 9.24
N ASP A 141 -5.55 23.95 9.51
CA ASP A 141 -5.26 25.25 10.10
C ASP A 141 -5.15 26.39 9.06
N GLY A 142 -5.45 26.12 7.81
CA GLY A 142 -5.38 27.08 6.71
C GLY A 142 -4.00 27.23 6.07
N THR A 143 -2.98 26.50 6.54
CA THR A 143 -1.66 26.49 5.90
C THR A 143 -1.76 25.88 4.51
N GLU A 144 -1.15 26.51 3.52
CA GLU A 144 -1.06 26.01 2.15
C GLU A 144 0.38 25.69 1.77
N ILE A 145 0.60 24.53 1.13
CA ILE A 145 1.90 24.11 0.60
C ILE A 145 1.77 23.88 -0.89
N ALA A 146 2.40 24.74 -1.68
CA ALA A 146 2.39 24.63 -3.13
C ALA A 146 3.25 23.43 -3.58
N THR A 147 2.69 22.53 -4.38
CA THR A 147 3.36 21.33 -4.89
C THR A 147 2.64 20.79 -6.10
N ARG A 148 3.38 20.19 -7.04
CA ARG A 148 2.83 19.37 -8.14
C ARG A 148 3.11 17.89 -7.94
N THR A 149 3.70 17.52 -6.81
CA THR A 149 3.94 16.13 -6.41
C THR A 149 3.27 15.87 -5.07
N PHE A 150 2.00 15.48 -5.13
CA PHE A 150 1.15 15.22 -3.98
C PHE A 150 0.94 13.71 -3.81
N ILE A 151 1.66 13.10 -2.85
CA ILE A 151 1.69 11.66 -2.60
C ILE A 151 0.76 11.33 -1.43
N TRP A 152 -0.21 10.44 -1.66
CA TRP A 152 -1.17 10.04 -0.65
C TRP A 152 -1.00 8.58 -0.26
N VAL A 153 -0.49 8.34 0.95
CA VAL A 153 -0.27 7.01 1.53
C VAL A 153 -0.95 6.85 2.90
N SER A 154 -1.98 7.67 3.15
CA SER A 154 -2.72 7.74 4.40
C SER A 154 -3.93 6.80 4.41
N GLY A 155 -3.67 5.52 4.73
CA GLY A 155 -4.73 4.56 4.97
C GLY A 155 -5.18 3.77 3.74
N VAL A 156 -5.83 2.65 4.04
CA VAL A 156 -6.42 1.73 3.07
C VAL A 156 -7.86 1.43 3.46
N THR A 157 -8.69 1.11 2.47
CA THR A 157 -10.09 0.71 2.65
C THR A 157 -10.38 -0.58 1.90
N GLY A 158 -11.37 -1.33 2.35
CA GLY A 158 -11.90 -2.48 1.62
C GLY A 158 -12.51 -2.06 0.28
N VAL A 159 -12.45 -2.95 -0.70
CA VAL A 159 -13.16 -2.78 -1.98
C VAL A 159 -14.59 -3.24 -1.80
N THR A 160 -15.55 -2.42 -2.26
CA THR A 160 -16.96 -2.80 -2.25
C THR A 160 -17.19 -3.95 -3.22
N ILE A 161 -17.81 -5.02 -2.73
CA ILE A 161 -18.23 -6.17 -3.55
C ILE A 161 -19.70 -5.97 -3.88
N GLY A 162 -20.02 -6.00 -5.18
CA GLY A 162 -21.40 -5.87 -5.64
C GLY A 162 -22.31 -6.96 -5.04
N ASN A 163 -23.55 -6.58 -4.72
CA ASN A 163 -24.58 -7.46 -4.14
C ASN A 163 -24.28 -8.03 -2.74
N LEU A 164 -23.22 -7.56 -2.07
CA LEU A 164 -23.00 -7.88 -0.66
C LEU A 164 -23.87 -6.95 0.22
N ASP A 165 -24.58 -7.53 1.19
CA ASP A 165 -25.38 -6.75 2.12
C ASP A 165 -24.52 -5.73 2.88
N ALA A 166 -25.00 -4.48 2.92
CA ALA A 166 -24.31 -3.40 3.60
C ALA A 166 -24.09 -3.65 5.10
N SER A 167 -24.96 -4.44 5.74
CA SER A 167 -24.83 -4.84 7.15
C SER A 167 -23.57 -5.67 7.42
N LEU A 168 -23.05 -6.36 6.40
CA LEU A 168 -21.83 -7.17 6.45
C LEU A 168 -20.55 -6.33 6.29
N ILE A 169 -20.70 -5.05 5.99
CA ILE A 169 -19.56 -4.13 5.85
C ILE A 169 -19.30 -3.44 7.17
N GLY A 170 -18.10 -3.59 7.68
CA GLY A 170 -17.63 -2.95 8.91
C GLY A 170 -16.73 -1.73 8.64
N ARG A 171 -16.05 -1.29 9.69
CA ARG A 171 -15.13 -0.15 9.64
C ARG A 171 -14.10 -0.29 8.51
N GLY A 172 -13.88 0.79 7.77
CA GLY A 172 -12.92 0.84 6.66
C GLY A 172 -13.34 0.02 5.45
N GLY A 173 -14.65 -0.17 5.20
CA GLY A 173 -15.15 -0.92 4.05
C GLY A 173 -14.82 -2.43 4.09
N ARG A 174 -14.44 -2.95 5.27
CA ARG A 174 -13.99 -4.34 5.46
C ARG A 174 -15.18 -5.26 5.71
N ILE A 175 -15.13 -6.46 5.17
CA ILE A 175 -16.17 -7.48 5.33
C ILE A 175 -16.08 -8.09 6.74
N LYS A 176 -17.20 -8.12 7.47
CA LYS A 176 -17.29 -8.75 8.79
C LYS A 176 -17.19 -10.26 8.68
N VAL A 177 -16.33 -10.85 9.51
CA VAL A 177 -16.10 -12.29 9.56
C VAL A 177 -16.10 -12.81 11.00
N ASP A 178 -16.47 -14.08 11.15
CA ASP A 178 -16.36 -14.81 12.41
C ASP A 178 -14.88 -15.18 12.74
N SER A 179 -14.67 -15.90 13.84
CA SER A 179 -13.36 -16.37 14.28
C SER A 179 -12.67 -17.33 13.31
N PHE A 180 -13.37 -17.87 12.31
CA PHE A 180 -12.85 -18.78 11.30
C PHE A 180 -12.62 -18.09 9.94
N ASN A 181 -12.70 -16.75 9.90
CA ASN A 181 -12.68 -15.93 8.69
C ASN A 181 -13.85 -16.18 7.73
N ARG A 182 -14.96 -16.77 8.19
CA ARG A 182 -16.18 -16.94 7.43
C ARG A 182 -17.01 -15.66 7.49
N VAL A 183 -17.57 -15.25 6.36
CA VAL A 183 -18.44 -14.07 6.29
C VAL A 183 -19.70 -14.32 7.15
N GLU A 184 -20.05 -13.37 7.98
CA GLU A 184 -21.20 -13.49 8.90
C GLU A 184 -22.48 -13.85 8.12
N GLY A 185 -23.22 -14.85 8.62
CA GLY A 185 -24.45 -15.34 7.97
C GLY A 185 -24.27 -16.18 6.70
N MET A 186 -23.03 -16.46 6.26
CA MET A 186 -22.74 -17.27 5.08
C MET A 186 -21.98 -18.54 5.46
N ASN A 187 -22.31 -19.69 4.84
CA ASN A 187 -21.69 -20.98 5.21
C ASN A 187 -20.37 -21.26 4.46
N ASN A 188 -20.27 -20.84 3.20
CA ASN A 188 -19.17 -21.23 2.29
C ASN A 188 -18.41 -20.01 1.72
N VAL A 189 -18.58 -18.84 2.32
CA VAL A 189 -17.89 -17.62 1.89
C VAL A 189 -16.93 -17.17 2.98
N PHE A 190 -15.69 -16.93 2.60
CA PHE A 190 -14.62 -16.51 3.51
C PHE A 190 -13.98 -15.23 3.00
N ALA A 191 -13.54 -14.37 3.93
CA ALA A 191 -12.75 -13.20 3.62
C ALA A 191 -11.51 -13.15 4.52
N ILE A 192 -10.34 -12.82 3.94
CA ILE A 192 -9.06 -12.77 4.64
C ILE A 192 -8.28 -11.51 4.30
N GLY A 193 -7.24 -11.23 5.06
CA GLY A 193 -6.33 -10.10 4.86
C GLY A 193 -7.02 -8.75 5.09
N ASP A 194 -6.54 -7.75 4.36
CA ASP A 194 -6.98 -6.37 4.51
C ASP A 194 -8.47 -6.15 4.20
N GLN A 195 -9.08 -7.06 3.45
CA GLN A 195 -10.49 -6.98 3.04
C GLN A 195 -11.46 -7.39 4.14
N CYS A 196 -11.03 -8.13 5.17
CA CYS A 196 -11.90 -8.58 6.25
C CYS A 196 -11.66 -7.86 7.58
N ILE A 197 -12.66 -7.85 8.44
CA ILE A 197 -12.57 -7.43 9.84
C ILE A 197 -13.16 -8.50 10.74
N GLN A 198 -12.33 -9.07 11.62
CA GLN A 198 -12.71 -9.99 12.68
C GLN A 198 -12.66 -9.24 14.01
N LEU A 199 -13.74 -9.30 14.77
CA LEU A 199 -13.89 -8.63 16.06
C LEU A 199 -13.92 -9.63 17.25
N ALA A 200 -13.76 -10.93 16.96
CA ALA A 200 -13.82 -11.99 17.96
C ALA A 200 -12.48 -12.23 18.70
N ASP A 201 -11.39 -11.59 18.30
CA ASP A 201 -10.10 -11.70 18.98
C ASP A 201 -10.00 -10.64 20.08
N GLU A 202 -9.99 -11.06 21.33
CA GLU A 202 -9.93 -10.17 22.50
C GLU A 202 -8.70 -9.27 22.52
N ASN A 203 -7.57 -9.72 21.94
CA ASN A 203 -6.35 -8.92 21.82
C ASN A 203 -6.48 -7.81 20.74
N TYR A 204 -7.47 -7.92 19.86
CA TYR A 204 -7.71 -6.99 18.75
C TYR A 204 -9.18 -6.59 18.65
N PRO A 205 -9.76 -5.94 19.67
CA PRO A 205 -11.21 -5.65 19.74
C PRO A 205 -11.71 -4.73 18.63
N ASN A 206 -10.79 -3.99 17.98
CA ASN A 206 -11.09 -3.13 16.82
C ASN A 206 -10.77 -3.80 15.47
N GLY A 207 -10.53 -5.11 15.47
CA GLY A 207 -10.06 -5.90 14.34
C GLY A 207 -8.54 -5.90 14.16
N HIS A 208 -8.05 -6.95 13.50
CA HIS A 208 -6.62 -7.09 13.23
C HIS A 208 -6.09 -5.95 12.34
N PRO A 209 -4.81 -5.56 12.50
CA PRO A 209 -4.18 -4.57 11.63
C PRO A 209 -4.09 -5.08 10.19
N GLN A 210 -4.17 -4.15 9.24
CA GLN A 210 -4.04 -4.44 7.81
C GLN A 210 -2.55 -4.61 7.45
N LEU A 211 -2.02 -5.80 7.72
CA LEU A 211 -0.61 -6.16 7.52
C LEU A 211 -0.50 -7.47 6.75
N ALA A 212 0.53 -7.57 5.92
CA ALA A 212 0.82 -8.78 5.15
C ALA A 212 0.93 -10.03 6.03
N GLN A 213 1.54 -9.93 7.23
CA GLN A 213 1.66 -11.05 8.15
C GLN A 213 0.30 -11.55 8.70
N VAL A 214 -0.70 -10.69 8.83
CA VAL A 214 -2.07 -11.10 9.19
C VAL A 214 -2.68 -11.87 8.03
N ALA A 215 -2.60 -11.34 6.82
CA ALA A 215 -3.15 -11.96 5.62
C ALA A 215 -2.54 -13.34 5.36
N ILE A 216 -1.21 -13.49 5.51
CA ILE A 216 -0.49 -14.77 5.35
C ILE A 216 -0.98 -15.80 6.38
N GLN A 217 -1.03 -15.43 7.68
CA GLN A 217 -1.47 -16.34 8.74
C GLN A 217 -2.94 -16.75 8.58
N GLN A 218 -3.80 -15.81 8.17
CA GLN A 218 -5.20 -16.13 7.86
C GLN A 218 -5.31 -17.08 6.66
N GLY A 219 -4.56 -16.84 5.58
CA GLY A 219 -4.55 -17.71 4.41
C GLY A 219 -4.08 -19.13 4.73
N GLU A 220 -2.99 -19.26 5.50
CA GLU A 220 -2.47 -20.56 5.93
C GLU A 220 -3.47 -21.34 6.81
N LEU A 221 -4.13 -20.65 7.74
CA LEU A 221 -5.13 -21.30 8.59
C LEU A 221 -6.38 -21.65 7.82
N LEU A 222 -6.87 -20.77 6.94
CA LEU A 222 -8.04 -21.03 6.11
C LEU A 222 -7.82 -22.25 5.23
N ALA A 223 -6.66 -22.38 4.58
CA ALA A 223 -6.34 -23.57 3.80
C ALA A 223 -6.42 -24.88 4.62
N LYS A 224 -5.91 -24.84 5.85
CA LYS A 224 -6.00 -25.97 6.78
C LYS A 224 -7.45 -26.22 7.22
N ASN A 225 -8.24 -25.19 7.45
CA ASN A 225 -9.64 -25.29 7.84
C ASN A 225 -10.53 -25.84 6.70
N LEU A 226 -10.28 -25.46 5.45
CA LEU A 226 -10.98 -26.02 4.29
C LEU A 226 -10.74 -27.54 4.18
N ILE A 227 -9.49 -27.99 4.37
CA ILE A 227 -9.16 -29.45 4.39
C ILE A 227 -9.85 -30.14 5.57
N ARG A 228 -10.00 -29.49 6.74
CA ARG A 228 -10.73 -30.04 7.88
C ARG A 228 -12.21 -30.18 7.57
N MET A 229 -12.82 -29.15 6.96
CA MET A 229 -14.22 -29.18 6.55
C MET A 229 -14.51 -30.35 5.60
N GLU A 230 -13.65 -30.56 4.60
CA GLU A 230 -13.77 -31.69 3.65
C GLU A 230 -13.73 -33.04 4.37
N LYS A 231 -12.95 -33.16 5.43
CA LYS A 231 -12.82 -34.38 6.27
C LYS A 231 -13.86 -34.49 7.38
N GLY A 232 -14.84 -33.57 7.47
CA GLY A 232 -15.84 -33.55 8.53
C GLY A 232 -15.27 -33.22 9.92
N GLN A 233 -14.11 -32.56 9.98
CA GLN A 233 -13.44 -32.15 11.22
C GLN A 233 -13.79 -30.70 11.57
N GLU A 234 -13.74 -30.35 12.85
CA GLU A 234 -13.95 -28.99 13.33
C GLU A 234 -12.86 -28.03 12.83
N MET A 235 -13.27 -26.82 12.43
CA MET A 235 -12.35 -25.73 12.11
C MET A 235 -11.65 -25.21 13.37
N LYS A 236 -10.49 -24.59 13.19
CA LYS A 236 -9.78 -23.90 14.26
C LYS A 236 -9.96 -22.38 14.12
N PRO A 237 -10.20 -21.66 15.23
CA PRO A 237 -10.31 -20.22 15.21
C PRO A 237 -8.95 -19.55 14.89
N PHE A 238 -9.02 -18.39 14.27
CA PHE A 238 -7.84 -17.58 13.96
C PHE A 238 -7.49 -16.70 15.16
N HIS A 239 -6.23 -16.77 15.56
CA HIS A 239 -5.60 -15.85 16.51
C HIS A 239 -4.35 -15.28 15.87
N TYR A 240 -4.27 -13.96 15.80
CA TYR A 240 -3.12 -13.29 15.19
C TYR A 240 -1.90 -13.34 16.10
N ARG A 241 -0.81 -13.87 15.58
CA ARG A 241 0.50 -13.83 16.22
C ARG A 241 1.31 -12.69 15.65
N ASN A 242 1.53 -11.65 16.42
CA ASN A 242 2.39 -10.54 16.03
C ASN A 242 3.87 -11.00 15.95
N LEU A 243 4.44 -10.92 14.76
CA LEU A 243 5.84 -11.31 14.49
C LEU A 243 6.82 -10.14 14.63
N GLY A 244 6.32 -8.95 14.98
CA GLY A 244 7.08 -7.72 15.05
C GLY A 244 6.73 -6.75 13.92
N SER A 245 7.29 -5.55 14.00
CA SER A 245 7.12 -4.48 13.02
C SER A 245 8.46 -3.88 12.68
N MET A 246 8.61 -3.42 11.43
CA MET A 246 9.84 -2.75 10.99
C MET A 246 9.54 -1.75 9.87
N ALA A 247 10.34 -0.69 9.80
CA ALA A 247 10.29 0.29 8.73
C ALA A 247 11.70 0.79 8.41
N THR A 248 12.03 0.92 7.12
CA THR A 248 13.26 1.59 6.69
C THR A 248 13.04 3.09 6.58
N VAL A 249 14.07 3.85 6.88
CA VAL A 249 14.07 5.31 6.75
C VAL A 249 15.06 5.75 5.66
N GLY A 250 15.65 4.80 4.98
CA GLY A 250 16.70 4.99 3.99
C GLY A 250 17.85 4.01 4.23
N ARG A 251 18.95 4.19 3.52
CA ARG A 251 20.11 3.33 3.63
C ARG A 251 20.76 3.40 5.00
N ASN A 252 21.03 2.24 5.59
CA ASN A 252 21.63 2.10 6.92
C ASN A 252 20.77 2.64 8.08
N ARG A 253 19.51 2.99 7.82
CA ARG A 253 18.59 3.54 8.81
C ARG A 253 17.26 2.80 8.76
N ALA A 254 16.93 2.15 9.82
CA ALA A 254 15.64 1.49 10.03
C ALA A 254 15.29 1.45 11.50
N VAL A 255 14.05 1.14 11.78
CA VAL A 255 13.56 0.78 13.11
C VAL A 255 12.89 -0.58 13.03
N ALA A 256 13.10 -1.44 14.03
CA ALA A 256 12.52 -2.77 14.08
C ALA A 256 12.18 -3.15 15.53
N GLU A 257 11.04 -3.79 15.71
CA GLU A 257 10.54 -4.28 16.99
C GLU A 257 10.11 -5.73 16.86
N PHE A 258 10.68 -6.60 17.69
CA PHE A 258 10.35 -8.02 17.78
C PHE A 258 10.06 -8.37 19.23
N SER A 259 8.80 -8.56 19.60
CA SER A 259 8.42 -8.85 20.99
C SER A 259 9.01 -7.82 21.98
N LYS A 260 10.08 -8.19 22.69
CA LYS A 260 10.75 -7.33 23.69
C LYS A 260 12.02 -6.66 23.17
N VAL A 261 12.45 -6.98 21.95
CA VAL A 261 13.70 -6.47 21.35
C VAL A 261 13.38 -5.33 20.42
N LYS A 262 13.96 -4.19 20.65
CA LYS A 262 13.91 -3.03 19.77
C LYS A 262 15.29 -2.78 19.19
N MET A 263 15.33 -2.48 17.92
CA MET A 263 16.55 -2.24 17.16
C MET A 263 16.39 -1.01 16.29
N GLN A 264 17.49 -0.30 16.05
CA GLN A 264 17.51 0.89 15.19
C GLN A 264 18.82 0.97 14.40
N GLY A 265 18.84 1.86 13.39
CA GLY A 265 20.00 2.13 12.56
C GLY A 265 20.37 0.97 11.65
N TRP A 266 21.69 0.76 11.49
CA TRP A 266 22.24 -0.21 10.53
C TRP A 266 21.82 -1.67 10.83
N PHE A 267 21.81 -2.09 12.08
CA PHE A 267 21.42 -3.46 12.44
C PHE A 267 19.94 -3.72 12.12
N ALA A 268 19.05 -2.79 12.42
CA ALA A 268 17.63 -2.88 12.05
C ALA A 268 17.46 -2.90 10.52
N TRP A 269 18.27 -2.14 9.79
CA TRP A 269 18.25 -2.11 8.34
C TRP A 269 18.70 -3.43 7.72
N VAL A 270 19.78 -4.03 8.20
CA VAL A 270 20.21 -5.37 7.76
C VAL A 270 19.16 -6.43 8.09
N MET A 271 18.55 -6.37 9.28
CA MET A 271 17.46 -7.28 9.64
C MET A 271 16.26 -7.13 8.70
N TRP A 272 15.90 -5.90 8.33
CA TRP A 272 14.87 -5.62 7.35
C TRP A 272 15.18 -6.29 6.00
N LEU A 273 16.40 -6.14 5.49
CA LEU A 273 16.84 -6.80 4.24
C LEU A 273 16.69 -8.33 4.32
N VAL A 274 17.14 -8.94 5.41
CA VAL A 274 17.08 -10.40 5.61
C VAL A 274 15.64 -10.90 5.63
N VAL A 275 14.75 -10.23 6.39
CA VAL A 275 13.34 -10.62 6.50
C VAL A 275 12.62 -10.47 5.15
N HIS A 276 12.87 -9.38 4.43
CA HIS A 276 12.24 -9.14 3.14
C HIS A 276 12.78 -10.10 2.07
N LEU A 277 14.09 -10.35 2.04
CA LEU A 277 14.68 -11.34 1.12
C LEU A 277 14.11 -12.74 1.37
N ARG A 278 13.92 -13.13 2.64
CA ARG A 278 13.29 -14.42 2.99
C ARG A 278 11.88 -14.54 2.45
N SER A 279 11.13 -13.44 2.45
CA SER A 279 9.71 -13.39 2.02
C SER A 279 9.52 -13.48 0.51
N ILE A 280 10.57 -13.24 -0.29
CA ILE A 280 10.51 -13.34 -1.75
C ILE A 280 10.35 -14.81 -2.16
N LEU A 281 9.43 -15.06 -3.09
CA LEU A 281 9.20 -16.39 -3.64
C LEU A 281 10.27 -16.78 -4.68
N GLY A 282 10.76 -18.01 -4.58
CA GLY A 282 11.71 -18.60 -5.52
C GLY A 282 13.17 -18.22 -5.26
N VAL A 283 14.05 -19.20 -5.31
CA VAL A 283 15.51 -19.03 -5.04
C VAL A 283 16.13 -18.08 -6.07
N ARG A 284 15.78 -18.24 -7.36
CA ARG A 284 16.28 -17.37 -8.44
C ARG A 284 16.01 -15.88 -8.15
N ASN A 285 14.79 -15.56 -7.76
CA ASN A 285 14.40 -14.18 -7.46
C ASN A 285 15.16 -13.63 -6.25
N LYS A 286 15.35 -14.45 -5.20
CA LYS A 286 16.14 -14.06 -4.02
C LYS A 286 17.57 -13.69 -4.40
N VAL A 287 18.21 -14.51 -5.23
CA VAL A 287 19.60 -14.26 -5.66
C VAL A 287 19.69 -12.97 -6.49
N ILE A 288 18.79 -12.79 -7.46
CA ILE A 288 18.78 -11.59 -8.30
C ILE A 288 18.57 -10.33 -7.44
N VAL A 289 17.62 -10.34 -6.52
CA VAL A 289 17.35 -9.20 -5.64
C VAL A 289 18.53 -8.92 -4.72
N LEU A 290 19.13 -9.97 -4.13
CA LEU A 290 20.32 -9.82 -3.28
C LEU A 290 21.49 -9.19 -4.06
N LEU A 291 21.78 -9.67 -5.27
CA LEU A 291 22.86 -9.11 -6.10
C LEU A 291 22.60 -7.66 -6.46
N ASN A 292 21.34 -7.32 -6.81
CA ASN A 292 20.95 -5.94 -7.08
C ASN A 292 21.11 -5.04 -5.85
N TRP A 293 20.72 -5.53 -4.66
CA TRP A 293 20.88 -4.77 -3.43
C TRP A 293 22.36 -4.53 -3.09
N VAL A 294 23.19 -5.58 -3.23
CA VAL A 294 24.64 -5.45 -3.02
C VAL A 294 25.25 -4.46 -4.03
N TRP A 295 24.91 -4.59 -5.31
CA TRP A 295 25.38 -3.66 -6.33
C TRP A 295 24.98 -2.22 -6.01
N ASN A 296 23.71 -1.96 -5.78
CA ASN A 296 23.20 -0.64 -5.45
C ASN A 296 23.81 -0.09 -4.15
N TYR A 297 24.17 -0.95 -3.20
CA TYR A 297 24.82 -0.53 -1.97
C TYR A 297 26.21 0.07 -2.20
N PHE A 298 26.97 -0.42 -3.16
CA PHE A 298 28.32 0.08 -3.46
C PHE A 298 28.36 1.17 -4.53
N THR A 299 27.49 1.09 -5.54
CA THR A 299 27.59 1.98 -6.72
C THR A 299 26.76 3.24 -6.61
N TYR A 300 25.70 3.26 -5.80
CA TYR A 300 24.65 4.31 -5.82
C TYR A 300 24.02 4.53 -7.22
N ASP A 301 24.28 3.62 -8.16
CA ASP A 301 23.81 3.72 -9.53
C ASP A 301 22.32 3.35 -9.57
N GLN A 302 21.48 4.36 -9.42
CA GLN A 302 20.06 4.29 -9.73
C GLN A 302 19.86 5.09 -11.02
N SER A 303 20.11 4.47 -12.17
CA SER A 303 19.82 5.08 -13.46
C SER A 303 18.32 5.35 -13.60
N MET A 304 17.90 6.52 -13.12
CA MET A 304 16.48 6.93 -13.08
C MET A 304 15.98 7.59 -14.36
N ARG A 305 16.86 7.91 -15.32
CA ARG A 305 16.58 8.78 -16.49
C ARG A 305 15.57 8.24 -17.51
N MET A 306 15.11 7.01 -17.41
CA MET A 306 14.16 6.48 -18.38
C MET A 306 12.72 6.76 -17.96
N ILE A 307 12.07 7.75 -18.57
CA ILE A 307 10.61 7.94 -18.45
C ILE A 307 9.95 6.87 -19.31
N VAL A 308 9.39 5.88 -18.66
CA VAL A 308 8.58 4.86 -19.33
C VAL A 308 7.15 5.36 -19.36
N TYR A 309 6.67 5.82 -20.51
CA TYR A 309 5.26 6.16 -20.69
C TYR A 309 4.43 4.88 -20.57
N ALA A 310 3.92 4.60 -19.39
CA ALA A 310 2.76 3.72 -19.30
C ALA A 310 1.62 4.43 -20.05
N ARG A 311 1.07 3.78 -21.07
CA ARG A 311 -0.16 4.22 -21.74
C ARG A 311 -1.12 4.69 -20.65
N LYS A 312 -1.69 5.90 -20.80
CA LYS A 312 -2.48 6.62 -19.79
C LYS A 312 -3.20 5.67 -18.83
N ALA A 313 -2.77 5.62 -17.59
CA ALA A 313 -3.35 4.73 -16.56
C ALA A 313 -4.88 4.90 -16.39
N LYS A 314 -5.41 6.06 -16.80
CA LYS A 314 -6.84 6.34 -16.86
C LYS A 314 -7.55 5.56 -17.99
N GLU A 315 -6.93 5.45 -19.18
CA GLU A 315 -7.52 4.67 -20.29
C GLU A 315 -7.46 3.15 -20.04
N ILE A 316 -6.46 2.68 -19.31
CA ILE A 316 -6.37 1.27 -18.90
C ILE A 316 -7.40 0.99 -17.81
N ARG A 317 -7.54 1.85 -16.81
CA ARG A 317 -8.54 1.72 -15.73
C ARG A 317 -9.98 1.79 -16.27
N ASP A 318 -10.23 2.65 -17.23
CA ASP A 318 -11.54 2.77 -17.85
C ASP A 318 -11.85 1.59 -18.79
N ARG A 319 -10.85 1.00 -19.46
CA ARG A 319 -10.98 -0.23 -20.24
C ARG A 319 -11.15 -1.46 -19.35
N GLU A 320 -10.35 -1.60 -18.29
CA GLU A 320 -10.47 -2.70 -17.32
C GLU A 320 -11.84 -2.65 -16.62
N LYS A 321 -12.35 -1.47 -16.23
CA LYS A 321 -13.71 -1.33 -15.69
C LYS A 321 -14.80 -1.71 -16.70
N VAL A 322 -14.62 -1.40 -17.99
CA VAL A 322 -15.56 -1.78 -19.04
C VAL A 322 -15.47 -3.28 -19.35
N GLU A 323 -14.29 -3.86 -19.35
CA GLU A 323 -14.09 -5.30 -19.57
C GLU A 323 -14.57 -6.14 -18.36
N GLU A 324 -14.30 -5.74 -17.13
CA GLU A 324 -14.87 -6.38 -15.93
C GLU A 324 -16.38 -6.33 -15.91
N THR A 325 -16.98 -5.16 -16.17
CA THR A 325 -18.45 -5.05 -16.22
C THR A 325 -19.09 -5.81 -17.38
N THR A 326 -18.40 -6.00 -18.49
CA THR A 326 -18.94 -6.76 -19.64
C THR A 326 -18.70 -8.26 -19.54
N HIS A 327 -17.59 -8.70 -18.97
CA HIS A 327 -17.27 -10.14 -18.89
C HIS A 327 -18.01 -10.83 -17.74
N TRP A 328 -17.96 -10.28 -16.54
CA TRP A 328 -18.67 -10.83 -15.38
C TRP A 328 -20.20 -10.64 -15.43
N GLY A 329 -20.68 -9.57 -16.06
CA GLY A 329 -22.12 -9.35 -16.22
C GLY A 329 -22.79 -10.30 -17.21
N LYS A 330 -22.06 -10.86 -18.17
CA LYS A 330 -22.58 -11.85 -19.14
C LYS A 330 -22.57 -13.29 -18.60
N GLU A 331 -21.62 -13.64 -17.75
CA GLU A 331 -21.60 -14.98 -17.13
C GLU A 331 -22.61 -15.16 -16.00
N LEU A 332 -22.95 -14.07 -15.27
CA LEU A 332 -23.95 -14.13 -14.20
C LEU A 332 -25.41 -14.08 -14.69
N ILE A 333 -25.65 -13.75 -15.96
CA ILE A 333 -26.99 -13.70 -16.57
C ILE A 333 -27.36 -14.99 -17.29
N GLN A 334 -26.44 -15.95 -17.42
CA GLN A 334 -26.83 -17.27 -17.89
C GLN A 334 -27.54 -18.01 -16.74
N GLU A 335 -28.90 -17.89 -16.74
CA GLU A 335 -29.73 -18.78 -15.96
C GLU A 335 -29.33 -20.23 -16.25
N PRO A 336 -29.20 -21.11 -15.25
CA PRO A 336 -28.94 -22.51 -15.49
C PRO A 336 -30.05 -23.03 -16.41
N LYS A 337 -29.66 -23.53 -17.59
CA LYS A 337 -30.60 -24.17 -18.49
C LYS A 337 -31.36 -25.22 -17.66
N GLN A 338 -32.66 -24.99 -17.45
CA GLN A 338 -33.54 -26.01 -16.93
C GLN A 338 -33.58 -27.13 -17.98
N HIS A 339 -32.86 -28.21 -17.73
CA HIS A 339 -33.00 -29.42 -18.50
C HIS A 339 -34.44 -29.90 -18.32
N SER A 340 -35.12 -30.09 -19.44
CA SER A 340 -36.47 -30.61 -19.41
C SER A 340 -36.49 -32.05 -18.83
N PRO A 341 -37.57 -32.47 -18.19
CA PRO A 341 -37.66 -33.84 -17.63
C PRO A 341 -37.37 -34.94 -18.65
N GLN A 342 -37.53 -34.67 -19.93
CA GLN A 342 -37.25 -35.61 -21.04
C GLN A 342 -35.74 -35.76 -21.34
N GLU A 343 -34.93 -34.71 -21.16
CA GLU A 343 -33.46 -34.81 -21.37
C GLU A 343 -32.78 -35.54 -20.22
N ILE A 344 -33.31 -35.45 -19.00
CA ILE A 344 -32.79 -36.17 -17.84
C ILE A 344 -33.09 -37.67 -17.98
N GLN A 345 -34.22 -38.05 -18.57
CA GLN A 345 -34.60 -39.45 -18.81
C GLN A 345 -33.76 -40.10 -19.89
N GLN A 346 -33.40 -39.39 -20.97
CA GLN A 346 -32.54 -39.90 -22.04
C GLN A 346 -31.08 -40.07 -21.60
N ALA A 347 -30.56 -39.21 -20.74
CA ALA A 347 -29.21 -39.35 -20.19
C ALA A 347 -29.09 -40.57 -19.28
N SER A 348 -30.14 -40.90 -18.49
CA SER A 348 -30.12 -42.06 -17.59
C SER A 348 -30.29 -43.43 -18.33
N GLU A 349 -30.77 -43.43 -19.57
CA GLU A 349 -30.88 -44.66 -20.41
C GLU A 349 -29.60 -44.94 -21.21
N GLN A 350 -28.74 -43.93 -21.46
CA GLN A 350 -27.45 -44.10 -22.11
C GLN A 350 -26.34 -44.60 -21.20
N GLU A 351 -26.42 -44.37 -19.87
CA GLU A 351 -25.47 -44.92 -18.88
C GLU A 351 -25.74 -46.38 -18.47
N LYS A 352 -26.84 -47.01 -19.00
CA LYS A 352 -27.18 -48.40 -18.71
C LYS A 352 -26.99 -49.36 -19.90
N LYS A 353 -26.31 -48.91 -20.94
CA LYS A 353 -25.85 -49.76 -22.05
C LYS A 353 -24.31 -49.72 -22.12
#